data_85fd23017e19a59cf80ec33197802e77
#
_entry.id   85fd23017e19a59cf80ec33197802e77
#
_cell.length_a   1.000
_cell.length_b   1.000
_cell.length_c   1.000
_cell.angle_alpha   90.00
_cell.angle_beta   90.00
_cell.angle_gamma   90.00
#
_symmetry.space_group_name_H-M   'P 1'
#
loop_
_entity.id
_entity.type
_entity.pdbx_description
1 polymer ?
#
loop_
_entity_poly.entity_id
_entity_poly.type
_entity_poly.pdbx_seq_one_letter_code
_entity_poly.pdbx_strand_id
1 'polypeptide(L)'
;MRDCKKYTTFAPNYYMQSYNTMTLFTDFVFLTNEMEGFRYCRETRTTSSSTMTVLLCKAGHIDVYYRGEMIRIGKNDLFIRIPDFNHELGPYEAAPDFQFSQVTISAEIFSQIMFEHMRVEPQWWQKQEYLKQHPIFQTNERVRDICDTYFQLLILQLQGNQTDYRTQIQKLIARGATMEILNYIDQLAVLDKEQEMRLSTNQSDYTFHRFMQLLQEHPHEREVQWHAKQLKITPKYLSEICKERSGRSASEWIADVTVAELKHYLRNTTLPIREVARVMDFPNASFFCQYTKKHTGLTPNHFRKERQG
;
A
#
# COMPACT_ATOMS: atom_id res chain seq x y z
N MET A 1 -7.81 -13.99 28.67
CA MET A 1 -8.18 -12.55 28.66
C MET A 1 -7.21 -11.71 29.50
N ARG A 2 -5.90 -12.01 29.47
CA ARG A 2 -4.92 -11.32 30.36
C ARG A 2 -3.64 -10.82 29.68
N ASP A 3 -3.47 -10.84 28.38
CA ASP A 3 -2.22 -10.34 27.75
C ASP A 3 -2.40 -9.33 26.60
N CYS A 4 -3.62 -8.90 26.31
CA CYS A 4 -3.89 -7.88 25.28
C CYS A 4 -3.46 -6.44 25.66
N LYS A 5 -3.08 -6.19 26.93
CA LYS A 5 -2.69 -4.85 27.38
C LYS A 5 -1.22 -4.48 27.18
N LYS A 6 -0.37 -5.44 26.74
CA LYS A 6 1.07 -5.17 26.54
C LYS A 6 1.41 -4.43 25.26
N TYR A 7 0.47 -4.34 24.29
CA TYR A 7 0.75 -3.79 22.97
C TYR A 7 -0.06 -2.53 22.64
N THR A 8 -0.80 -1.97 23.58
CA THR A 8 -1.70 -0.80 23.34
C THR A 8 -1.08 0.56 23.63
N THR A 9 0.18 0.64 24.01
CA THR A 9 0.95 1.88 24.06
C THR A 9 2.12 1.73 23.10
N PHE A 10 2.09 2.44 21.98
CA PHE A 10 3.21 2.57 21.05
C PHE A 10 4.43 3.14 21.79
N ALA A 11 5.18 2.25 22.42
CA ALA A 11 6.54 2.55 22.87
C ALA A 11 7.48 2.10 21.73
N PRO A 12 8.43 2.94 21.33
CA PRO A 12 9.41 2.55 20.33
C PRO A 12 10.24 1.40 20.87
N ASN A 13 10.35 0.32 20.11
CA ASN A 13 11.25 -0.81 20.31
C ASN A 13 10.86 -1.84 21.39
N TYR A 14 10.09 -2.85 21.02
CA TYR A 14 10.07 -4.10 21.76
C TYR A 14 10.89 -5.18 21.02
N TYR A 15 11.95 -5.64 21.70
CA TYR A 15 12.73 -6.80 21.36
C TYR A 15 12.09 -8.05 21.97
N MET A 16 11.73 -9.03 21.13
CA MET A 16 11.71 -10.43 21.57
C MET A 16 12.84 -11.14 20.84
N GLN A 17 13.93 -11.39 21.53
CA GLN A 17 14.99 -12.28 21.05
C GLN A 17 14.88 -13.63 21.75
N SER A 18 14.45 -14.65 21.02
CA SER A 18 14.95 -16.00 21.14
C SER A 18 15.80 -16.28 19.89
N TYR A 19 16.87 -17.04 20.03
CA TYR A 19 17.84 -17.31 18.97
C TYR A 19 17.15 -17.63 17.63
N ASN A 20 17.32 -16.79 16.62
CA ASN A 20 16.79 -16.85 15.24
C ASN A 20 15.33 -16.46 14.97
N THR A 21 14.51 -16.11 15.92
CA THR A 21 13.15 -15.64 15.70
C THR A 21 13.01 -14.16 16.03
N MET A 22 12.26 -13.41 15.24
CA MET A 22 12.22 -11.95 15.35
C MET A 22 10.87 -11.38 14.91
N THR A 23 10.36 -10.45 15.72
CA THR A 23 9.26 -9.57 15.33
C THR A 23 9.62 -8.13 15.63
N LEU A 24 9.63 -7.28 14.62
CA LEU A 24 9.98 -5.85 14.70
C LEU A 24 8.89 -5.03 14.00
N PHE A 25 8.54 -3.87 14.54
CA PHE A 25 7.53 -3.02 13.92
C PHE A 25 7.68 -1.54 14.23
N THR A 26 7.09 -0.74 13.34
CA THR A 26 6.83 0.70 13.50
C THR A 26 5.39 0.97 13.09
N ASP A 27 4.96 2.22 13.11
CA ASP A 27 3.60 2.61 12.69
C ASP A 27 3.27 2.23 11.23
N PHE A 28 4.28 1.95 10.40
CA PHE A 28 4.09 1.73 8.97
C PHE A 28 4.75 0.45 8.40
N VAL A 29 5.63 -0.21 9.16
CA VAL A 29 6.26 -1.48 8.77
C VAL A 29 6.18 -2.47 9.91
N PHE A 30 5.73 -3.67 9.60
CA PHE A 30 5.78 -4.84 10.48
C PHE A 30 6.62 -5.93 9.79
N LEU A 31 7.54 -6.51 10.53
CA LEU A 31 8.48 -7.51 10.04
C LEU A 31 8.54 -8.67 11.02
N THR A 32 8.43 -9.92 10.53
CA THR A 32 8.51 -11.12 11.34
C THR A 32 9.01 -12.32 10.54
N ASN A 33 9.65 -13.25 11.24
CA ASN A 33 9.98 -14.59 10.78
C ASN A 33 9.54 -15.67 11.77
N GLU A 34 8.59 -15.33 12.66
CA GLU A 34 8.07 -16.22 13.71
C GLU A 34 6.54 -16.31 13.68
N MET A 35 6.01 -17.46 14.06
CA MET A 35 4.57 -17.74 14.05
C MET A 35 3.76 -16.86 14.99
N GLU A 36 4.33 -16.43 16.10
CA GLU A 36 3.67 -15.50 17.03
C GLU A 36 3.46 -14.14 16.38
N GLY A 37 4.47 -13.61 15.68
CA GLY A 37 4.35 -12.41 14.88
C GLY A 37 3.37 -12.56 13.72
N PHE A 38 3.35 -13.72 13.06
CA PHE A 38 2.36 -14.01 12.01
C PHE A 38 0.92 -13.96 12.57
N ARG A 39 0.67 -14.55 13.73
CA ARG A 39 -0.62 -14.49 14.42
C ARG A 39 -1.00 -13.06 14.78
N TYR A 40 -0.06 -12.30 15.36
CA TYR A 40 -0.27 -10.92 15.74
C TYR A 40 -0.68 -10.05 14.53
N CYS A 41 0.01 -10.20 13.42
CA CYS A 41 -0.29 -9.50 12.18
C CYS A 41 -1.73 -9.77 11.69
N ARG A 42 -2.23 -10.97 11.90
CA ARG A 42 -3.58 -11.37 11.51
C ARG A 42 -4.67 -10.82 12.42
N GLU A 43 -4.40 -10.79 13.73
CA GLU A 43 -5.40 -10.45 14.75
C GLU A 43 -5.57 -8.96 14.98
N THR A 44 -4.59 -8.16 14.57
CA THR A 44 -4.67 -6.70 14.71
C THR A 44 -5.42 -6.08 13.53
N ARG A 45 -6.52 -5.39 13.81
CA ARG A 45 -7.38 -4.74 12.81
C ARG A 45 -6.64 -3.72 11.91
N THR A 46 -5.51 -3.22 12.36
CA THR A 46 -4.65 -2.29 11.61
C THR A 46 -3.88 -2.98 10.50
N THR A 47 -3.81 -4.30 10.49
CA THR A 47 -3.00 -5.09 9.57
C THR A 47 -3.81 -5.93 8.60
N SER A 48 -5.10 -6.22 8.88
CA SER A 48 -5.80 -7.27 8.15
C SER A 48 -6.31 -6.88 6.77
N SER A 49 -6.96 -5.74 6.63
CA SER A 49 -7.63 -5.40 5.34
C SER A 49 -6.97 -4.30 4.54
N SER A 50 -6.19 -3.44 5.18
CA SER A 50 -5.64 -2.22 4.57
C SER A 50 -4.13 -2.23 4.34
N THR A 51 -3.46 -3.36 4.57
CA THR A 51 -2.00 -3.48 4.46
C THR A 51 -1.57 -4.36 3.30
N MET A 52 -0.38 -4.08 2.75
CA MET A 52 0.30 -5.00 1.85
C MET A 52 1.18 -5.93 2.68
N THR A 53 1.06 -7.23 2.46
CA THR A 53 1.91 -8.26 3.09
C THR A 53 2.67 -9.02 2.02
N VAL A 54 3.96 -9.20 2.24
CA VAL A 54 4.84 -10.05 1.44
C VAL A 54 5.44 -11.09 2.37
N LEU A 55 5.26 -12.36 2.03
CA LEU A 55 5.79 -13.50 2.76
C LEU A 55 6.59 -14.38 1.81
N LEU A 56 7.85 -14.64 2.12
CA LEU A 56 8.69 -15.61 1.45
C LEU A 56 8.79 -16.86 2.30
N CYS A 57 8.31 -17.99 1.79
CA CYS A 57 8.46 -19.30 2.43
C CYS A 57 9.85 -19.88 2.14
N LYS A 58 10.61 -20.17 3.21
CA LYS A 58 11.98 -20.69 3.14
C LYS A 58 12.06 -22.21 3.28
N ALA A 59 11.18 -22.78 4.11
CA ALA A 59 11.06 -24.21 4.31
C ALA A 59 9.64 -24.58 4.74
N GLY A 60 9.27 -25.85 4.59
CA GLY A 60 7.93 -26.34 4.92
C GLY A 60 6.85 -25.73 4.05
N HIS A 61 5.68 -25.58 4.63
CA HIS A 61 4.52 -24.92 4.00
C HIS A 61 3.55 -24.39 5.05
N ILE A 62 2.66 -23.51 4.61
CA ILE A 62 1.50 -23.06 5.36
C ILE A 62 0.28 -23.09 4.44
N ASP A 63 -0.83 -23.64 4.94
CA ASP A 63 -2.13 -23.60 4.30
C ASP A 63 -2.93 -22.46 4.92
N VAL A 64 -3.42 -21.53 4.09
CA VAL A 64 -4.12 -20.32 4.52
C VAL A 64 -5.45 -20.21 3.80
N TYR A 65 -6.52 -19.91 4.52
CA TYR A 65 -7.80 -19.60 3.90
C TYR A 65 -7.78 -18.16 3.35
N TYR A 66 -7.88 -18.05 2.04
CA TYR A 66 -7.81 -16.79 1.32
C TYR A 66 -8.90 -16.70 0.26
N ARG A 67 -9.73 -15.66 0.31
CA ARG A 67 -10.81 -15.39 -0.65
C ARG A 67 -11.77 -16.56 -0.92
N GLY A 68 -12.07 -17.34 0.12
CA GLY A 68 -13.02 -18.44 0.02
C GLY A 68 -12.39 -19.81 -0.22
N GLU A 69 -11.09 -19.89 -0.42
CA GLU A 69 -10.37 -21.12 -0.73
C GLU A 69 -9.16 -21.34 0.19
N MET A 70 -8.81 -22.60 0.43
CA MET A 70 -7.54 -22.95 1.05
C MET A 70 -6.44 -22.91 0.01
N ILE A 71 -5.44 -22.07 0.24
CA ILE A 71 -4.25 -21.98 -0.63
C ILE A 71 -3.03 -22.45 0.14
N ARG A 72 -2.14 -23.17 -0.51
CA ARG A 72 -0.86 -23.61 0.05
C ARG A 72 0.27 -22.73 -0.39
N ILE A 73 1.02 -22.22 0.57
CA ILE A 73 2.26 -21.46 0.36
C ILE A 73 3.41 -22.38 0.75
N GLY A 74 4.13 -22.91 -0.23
CA GLY A 74 5.20 -23.88 -0.05
C GLY A 74 6.59 -23.27 -0.16
N LYS A 75 7.61 -24.13 -0.04
CA LYS A 75 9.00 -23.70 -0.12
C LYS A 75 9.29 -22.94 -1.43
N ASN A 76 9.97 -21.80 -1.31
CA ASN A 76 10.32 -20.87 -2.38
C ASN A 76 9.14 -20.10 -2.98
N ASP A 77 7.94 -20.21 -2.40
CA ASP A 77 6.83 -19.37 -2.77
C ASP A 77 6.96 -17.97 -2.15
N LEU A 78 6.66 -16.97 -2.94
CA LEU A 78 6.44 -15.59 -2.53
C LEU A 78 4.93 -15.35 -2.52
N PHE A 79 4.37 -15.19 -1.34
CA PHE A 79 2.97 -14.80 -1.16
C PHE A 79 2.88 -13.29 -1.05
N ILE A 80 2.06 -12.68 -1.90
CA ILE A 80 1.84 -11.24 -1.95
C ILE A 80 0.38 -10.96 -1.74
N ARG A 81 0.06 -10.37 -0.59
CA ARG A 81 -1.28 -9.88 -0.29
C ARG A 81 -1.28 -8.36 -0.37
N ILE A 82 -2.05 -7.84 -1.29
CA ILE A 82 -2.35 -6.39 -1.36
C ILE A 82 -3.61 -6.08 -0.55
N PRO A 83 -3.86 -4.81 -0.19
CA PRO A 83 -5.09 -4.43 0.52
C PRO A 83 -6.33 -4.94 -0.21
N ASP A 84 -7.13 -5.71 0.52
CA ASP A 84 -8.41 -6.22 0.07
C ASP A 84 -9.40 -6.11 1.23
N PHE A 85 -10.24 -5.08 1.19
CA PHE A 85 -11.16 -4.75 2.28
C PHE A 85 -12.32 -5.73 2.42
N ASN A 86 -12.53 -6.56 1.41
CA ASN A 86 -13.62 -7.54 1.39
C ASN A 86 -13.17 -8.92 1.85
N HIS A 87 -11.86 -9.18 1.89
CA HIS A 87 -11.34 -10.50 2.20
C HIS A 87 -10.19 -10.42 3.20
N GLU A 88 -10.44 -10.95 4.39
CA GLU A 88 -9.40 -11.16 5.39
C GLU A 88 -8.72 -12.52 5.19
N LEU A 89 -7.49 -12.64 5.70
CA LEU A 89 -6.87 -13.95 5.83
C LEU A 89 -7.65 -14.76 6.87
N GLY A 90 -8.15 -15.92 6.45
CA GLY A 90 -8.89 -16.83 7.29
C GLY A 90 -7.99 -17.72 8.17
N PRO A 91 -8.52 -18.85 8.67
CA PRO A 91 -7.75 -19.85 9.39
C PRO A 91 -6.52 -20.32 8.61
N TYR A 92 -5.50 -20.77 9.31
CA TYR A 92 -4.29 -21.31 8.70
C TYR A 92 -3.79 -22.54 9.46
N GLU A 93 -3.04 -23.38 8.76
CA GLU A 93 -2.34 -24.53 9.30
C GLU A 93 -0.91 -24.55 8.76
N ALA A 94 0.07 -24.52 9.65
CA ALA A 94 1.49 -24.49 9.29
C ALA A 94 2.15 -25.85 9.58
N ALA A 95 2.99 -26.29 8.65
CA ALA A 95 3.85 -27.46 8.86
C ALA A 95 4.83 -27.20 10.02
N PRO A 96 5.27 -28.24 10.75
CA PRO A 96 6.19 -28.08 11.87
C PRO A 96 7.55 -27.47 11.49
N ASP A 97 7.98 -27.66 10.24
CA ASP A 97 9.22 -27.16 9.67
C ASP A 97 9.02 -25.85 8.87
N PHE A 98 7.86 -25.20 8.98
CA PHE A 98 7.58 -23.95 8.28
C PHE A 98 8.50 -22.83 8.74
N GLN A 99 9.27 -22.29 7.80
CA GLN A 99 10.16 -21.15 7.97
C GLN A 99 9.86 -20.09 6.91
N PHE A 100 9.82 -18.83 7.31
CA PHE A 100 9.44 -17.73 6.44
C PHE A 100 10.10 -16.41 6.83
N SER A 101 10.04 -15.45 5.94
CA SER A 101 10.25 -14.03 6.21
C SER A 101 9.02 -13.25 5.76
N GLN A 102 8.49 -12.38 6.60
CA GLN A 102 7.31 -11.58 6.28
C GLN A 102 7.57 -10.11 6.53
N VAL A 103 7.18 -9.28 5.57
CA VAL A 103 7.09 -7.82 5.69
C VAL A 103 5.67 -7.39 5.40
N THR A 104 5.12 -6.56 6.28
CA THR A 104 3.81 -5.93 6.09
C THR A 104 3.98 -4.42 6.16
N ILE A 105 3.50 -3.70 5.16
CA ILE A 105 3.51 -2.24 5.12
C ILE A 105 2.10 -1.67 5.30
N SER A 106 2.03 -0.51 5.96
CA SER A 106 0.74 0.14 6.24
C SER A 106 0.03 0.60 4.96
N ALA A 107 -1.30 0.76 5.06
CA ALA A 107 -2.12 1.33 4.01
C ALA A 107 -1.61 2.70 3.53
N GLU A 108 -1.10 3.52 4.45
CA GLU A 108 -0.59 4.84 4.09
C GLU A 108 0.62 4.74 3.16
N ILE A 109 1.64 3.94 3.52
CA ILE A 109 2.82 3.74 2.67
C ILE A 109 2.45 3.06 1.37
N PHE A 110 1.62 2.02 1.42
CA PHE A 110 1.14 1.36 0.22
C PHE A 110 0.41 2.34 -0.71
N SER A 111 -0.50 3.16 -0.19
CA SER A 111 -1.22 4.16 -0.99
C SER A 111 -0.29 5.21 -1.60
N GLN A 112 0.76 5.63 -0.88
CA GLN A 112 1.76 6.57 -1.42
C GLN A 112 2.55 5.94 -2.58
N ILE A 113 3.03 4.69 -2.40
CA ILE A 113 3.72 3.95 -3.46
C ILE A 113 2.81 3.79 -4.67
N MET A 114 1.58 3.41 -4.42
CA MET A 114 0.57 3.20 -5.46
C MET A 114 0.29 4.46 -6.26
N PHE A 115 0.07 5.57 -5.56
CA PHE A 115 -0.23 6.85 -6.18
C PHE A 115 0.91 7.30 -7.12
N GLU A 116 2.16 7.15 -6.69
CA GLU A 116 3.31 7.47 -7.52
C GLU A 116 3.46 6.50 -8.70
N HIS A 117 3.14 5.23 -8.50
CA HIS A 117 3.23 4.20 -9.53
C HIS A 117 2.16 4.37 -10.62
N MET A 118 0.94 4.72 -10.23
CA MET A 118 -0.16 5.01 -11.16
C MET A 118 0.16 6.14 -12.12
N ARG A 119 1.02 7.11 -11.73
CA ARG A 119 1.50 8.16 -12.63
C ARG A 119 2.44 7.63 -13.72
N VAL A 120 3.12 6.52 -13.47
CA VAL A 120 4.09 5.91 -14.39
C VAL A 120 3.43 4.79 -15.20
N GLU A 121 2.47 4.09 -14.61
CA GLU A 121 1.84 2.92 -15.18
C GLU A 121 0.31 2.95 -15.02
N PRO A 122 -0.41 3.44 -16.03
CA PRO A 122 -1.87 3.56 -15.98
C PRO A 122 -2.63 2.24 -15.80
N GLN A 123 -2.00 1.12 -16.13
CA GLN A 123 -2.62 -0.22 -16.06
C GLN A 123 -2.35 -0.94 -14.72
N TRP A 124 -1.77 -0.26 -13.74
CA TRP A 124 -1.46 -0.82 -12.43
C TRP A 124 -2.63 -1.53 -11.71
N TRP A 125 -3.85 -1.06 -11.89
CA TRP A 125 -5.04 -1.67 -11.31
C TRP A 125 -5.29 -3.11 -11.84
N GLN A 126 -4.94 -3.42 -13.10
CA GLN A 126 -5.02 -4.78 -13.64
C GLN A 126 -4.08 -5.71 -12.88
N LYS A 127 -2.88 -5.22 -12.56
CA LYS A 127 -1.93 -5.96 -11.72
C LYS A 127 -2.45 -6.19 -10.31
N GLN A 128 -3.13 -5.20 -9.72
CA GLN A 128 -3.74 -5.40 -8.41
C GLN A 128 -4.80 -6.50 -8.43
N GLU A 129 -5.66 -6.50 -9.43
CA GLU A 129 -6.69 -7.54 -9.53
C GLU A 129 -6.08 -8.91 -9.82
N TYR A 130 -5.07 -8.97 -10.67
CA TYR A 130 -4.29 -10.18 -10.89
C TYR A 130 -3.63 -10.70 -9.59
N LEU A 131 -2.99 -9.83 -8.82
CA LEU A 131 -2.38 -10.17 -7.53
C LEU A 131 -3.40 -10.67 -6.49
N LYS A 132 -4.60 -10.11 -6.48
CA LYS A 132 -5.67 -10.61 -5.60
C LYS A 132 -6.12 -12.03 -5.96
N GLN A 133 -6.13 -12.35 -7.24
CA GLN A 133 -6.54 -13.68 -7.73
C GLN A 133 -5.39 -14.69 -7.70
N HIS A 134 -4.15 -14.22 -7.92
CA HIS A 134 -2.95 -15.04 -7.98
C HIS A 134 -1.90 -14.52 -6.99
N PRO A 135 -2.10 -14.74 -5.68
CA PRO A 135 -1.23 -14.15 -4.66
C PRO A 135 0.09 -14.91 -4.46
N ILE A 136 0.30 -16.05 -5.11
CA ILE A 136 1.46 -16.93 -4.93
C ILE A 136 2.30 -16.97 -6.19
N PHE A 137 3.61 -16.74 -6.06
CA PHE A 137 4.59 -16.75 -7.13
C PHE A 137 5.77 -17.64 -6.77
N GLN A 138 6.13 -18.55 -7.67
CA GLN A 138 7.38 -19.33 -7.56
C GLN A 138 8.58 -18.41 -7.78
N THR A 139 9.50 -18.37 -6.82
CA THR A 139 10.69 -17.51 -6.91
C THR A 139 11.89 -18.25 -7.45
N ASN A 140 12.72 -17.57 -8.23
CA ASN A 140 14.08 -18.00 -8.53
C ASN A 140 15.07 -17.54 -7.43
N GLU A 141 16.31 -18.02 -7.49
CA GLU A 141 17.35 -17.70 -6.51
C GLU A 141 17.58 -16.19 -6.38
N ARG A 142 17.70 -15.49 -7.51
CA ARG A 142 17.92 -14.03 -7.53
C ARG A 142 16.81 -13.25 -6.78
N VAL A 143 15.56 -13.64 -6.98
CA VAL A 143 14.42 -12.96 -6.31
C VAL A 143 14.44 -13.24 -4.81
N ARG A 144 14.78 -14.44 -4.39
CA ARG A 144 14.94 -14.79 -2.97
C ARG A 144 16.03 -13.96 -2.32
N ASP A 145 17.20 -13.85 -2.97
CA ASP A 145 18.32 -13.04 -2.48
C ASP A 145 17.94 -11.55 -2.35
N ILE A 146 17.20 -11.01 -3.31
CA ILE A 146 16.69 -9.65 -3.25
C ILE A 146 15.74 -9.50 -2.05
N CYS A 147 14.75 -10.37 -1.89
CA CYS A 147 13.81 -10.34 -0.78
C CYS A 147 14.54 -10.43 0.58
N ASP A 148 15.49 -11.35 0.71
CA ASP A 148 16.28 -11.50 1.94
C ASP A 148 17.16 -10.28 2.21
N THR A 149 17.73 -9.66 1.17
CA THR A 149 18.51 -8.42 1.32
C THR A 149 17.64 -7.28 1.88
N TYR A 150 16.46 -7.06 1.30
CA TYR A 150 15.55 -6.03 1.80
C TYR A 150 15.04 -6.34 3.23
N PHE A 151 14.79 -7.60 3.53
CA PHE A 151 14.41 -8.05 4.87
C PHE A 151 15.52 -7.72 5.88
N GLN A 152 16.77 -8.03 5.58
CA GLN A 152 17.93 -7.72 6.44
C GLN A 152 18.14 -6.21 6.60
N LEU A 153 18.01 -5.44 5.53
CA LEU A 153 18.10 -3.98 5.59
C LEU A 153 17.04 -3.38 6.52
N LEU A 154 15.81 -3.86 6.44
CA LEU A 154 14.73 -3.43 7.34
C LEU A 154 15.04 -3.80 8.79
N ILE A 155 15.54 -5.01 9.07
CA ILE A 155 15.98 -5.41 10.40
C ILE A 155 16.98 -4.41 10.96
N LEU A 156 18.06 -4.13 10.24
CA LEU A 156 19.11 -3.20 10.66
C LEU A 156 18.56 -1.79 10.95
N GLN A 157 17.60 -1.34 10.18
CA GLN A 157 16.99 -0.02 10.38
C GLN A 157 15.98 0.01 11.54
N LEU A 158 15.30 -1.10 11.81
CA LEU A 158 14.32 -1.19 12.90
C LEU A 158 14.98 -1.39 14.27
N GLN A 159 16.17 -1.96 14.32
CA GLN A 159 16.92 -2.27 15.55
C GLN A 159 17.61 -1.08 16.22
N GLY A 160 17.60 0.11 15.67
CA GLY A 160 18.30 1.25 16.26
C GLY A 160 17.37 2.35 16.79
N ASN A 161 17.95 3.41 17.34
CA ASN A 161 17.19 4.57 17.79
C ASN A 161 16.41 5.20 16.63
N GLN A 162 15.13 5.43 16.83
CA GLN A 162 14.30 6.07 15.82
C GLN A 162 14.61 7.56 15.73
N THR A 163 14.92 8.03 14.53
CA THR A 163 15.10 9.44 14.17
C THR A 163 14.29 9.72 12.92
N ASP A 164 14.02 10.98 12.62
CA ASP A 164 13.28 11.36 11.40
C ASP A 164 13.99 10.85 10.15
N TYR A 165 15.32 10.93 10.09
CA TYR A 165 16.09 10.38 8.96
C TYR A 165 15.96 8.86 8.85
N ARG A 166 16.01 8.15 9.96
CA ARG A 166 15.86 6.70 9.99
C ARG A 166 14.46 6.27 9.52
N THR A 167 13.44 6.98 9.98
CA THR A 167 12.06 6.79 9.52
C THR A 167 11.95 6.98 7.98
N GLN A 168 12.59 8.00 7.43
CA GLN A 168 12.61 8.20 5.98
C GLN A 168 13.37 7.10 5.26
N ILE A 169 14.50 6.64 5.79
CA ILE A 169 15.27 5.51 5.21
C ILE A 169 14.41 4.24 5.20
N GLN A 170 13.71 3.92 6.27
CA GLN A 170 12.80 2.76 6.35
C GLN A 170 11.70 2.82 5.28
N LYS A 171 11.10 3.99 5.08
CA LYS A 171 10.10 4.23 4.02
C LYS A 171 10.69 4.03 2.63
N LEU A 172 11.91 4.51 2.38
CA LEU A 172 12.60 4.33 1.11
C LEU A 172 12.94 2.85 0.84
N ILE A 173 13.37 2.10 1.86
CA ILE A 173 13.65 0.65 1.75
C ILE A 173 12.35 -0.11 1.47
N ALA A 174 11.27 0.15 2.21
CA ALA A 174 9.97 -0.48 1.98
C ALA A 174 9.44 -0.20 0.57
N ARG A 175 9.63 1.03 0.09
CA ARG A 175 9.29 1.41 -1.28
C ARG A 175 10.15 0.67 -2.31
N GLY A 176 11.46 0.64 -2.14
CA GLY A 176 12.38 -0.09 -3.03
C GLY A 176 12.02 -1.58 -3.10
N ALA A 177 11.77 -2.23 -1.97
CA ALA A 177 11.33 -3.62 -1.91
C ALA A 177 10.01 -3.84 -2.68
N THR A 178 9.04 -2.94 -2.53
CA THR A 178 7.77 -3.02 -3.26
C THR A 178 8.00 -2.89 -4.78
N MET A 179 8.86 -1.96 -5.21
CA MET A 179 9.18 -1.77 -6.63
C MET A 179 9.85 -2.99 -7.24
N GLU A 180 10.77 -3.65 -6.52
CA GLU A 180 11.42 -4.89 -6.98
C GLU A 180 10.41 -6.04 -7.14
N ILE A 181 9.47 -6.17 -6.19
CA ILE A 181 8.41 -7.16 -6.28
C ILE A 181 7.53 -6.91 -7.51
N LEU A 182 7.15 -5.65 -7.75
CA LEU A 182 6.36 -5.27 -8.91
C LEU A 182 7.09 -5.52 -10.22
N ASN A 183 8.38 -5.19 -10.28
CA ASN A 183 9.24 -5.48 -11.42
C ASN A 183 9.32 -6.99 -11.70
N TYR A 184 9.40 -7.82 -10.64
CA TYR A 184 9.38 -9.27 -10.79
C TYR A 184 8.05 -9.78 -11.36
N ILE A 185 6.93 -9.27 -10.86
CA ILE A 185 5.59 -9.61 -11.35
C ILE A 185 5.45 -9.24 -12.83
N ASP A 186 5.98 -8.10 -13.25
CA ASP A 186 5.97 -7.66 -14.64
C ASP A 186 6.74 -8.61 -15.54
N GLN A 187 7.89 -9.11 -15.07
CA GLN A 187 8.65 -10.10 -15.82
C GLN A 187 7.88 -11.41 -15.97
N LEU A 188 7.10 -11.82 -14.98
CA LEU A 188 6.24 -13.01 -15.07
C LEU A 188 5.05 -12.78 -15.99
N ALA A 189 4.39 -11.63 -15.91
CA ALA A 189 3.24 -11.28 -16.74
C ALA A 189 3.60 -11.17 -18.24
N VAL A 190 4.84 -10.81 -18.57
CA VAL A 190 5.34 -10.84 -19.97
C VAL A 190 5.39 -12.27 -20.51
N LEU A 191 5.58 -13.27 -19.63
CA LEU A 191 5.58 -14.69 -20.02
C LEU A 191 4.15 -15.26 -20.21
N ASP A 192 3.13 -14.62 -19.59
CA ASP A 192 1.74 -15.09 -19.55
C ASP A 192 0.77 -14.29 -20.46
N LYS A 193 1.28 -13.55 -21.45
CA LYS A 193 0.45 -12.72 -22.34
C LYS A 193 -0.73 -13.42 -23.03
N GLU A 194 -0.74 -14.75 -23.08
CA GLU A 194 -1.86 -15.51 -23.62
C GLU A 194 -3.05 -15.66 -22.63
N GLN A 195 -2.83 -15.43 -21.34
CA GLN A 195 -3.87 -15.53 -20.31
C GLN A 195 -4.56 -14.18 -20.02
N GLU A 196 -3.90 -13.04 -20.28
CA GLU A 196 -4.45 -11.68 -20.06
C GLU A 196 -5.75 -11.40 -20.85
N MET A 197 -5.97 -12.09 -21.96
CA MET A 197 -7.16 -11.90 -22.82
C MET A 197 -8.41 -12.61 -22.28
N ARG A 198 -8.34 -13.33 -21.16
CA ARG A 198 -9.46 -14.10 -20.58
C ARG A 198 -9.98 -13.58 -19.25
N LEU A 199 -9.38 -12.56 -18.66
CA LEU A 199 -9.91 -11.93 -17.46
C LEU A 199 -11.15 -11.11 -17.83
N SER A 200 -12.30 -11.73 -17.67
CA SER A 200 -13.62 -11.10 -17.78
C SER A 200 -13.66 -9.93 -16.77
N THR A 201 -13.33 -8.75 -17.22
CA THR A 201 -13.44 -7.52 -16.43
C THR A 201 -14.92 -7.33 -16.09
N ASN A 202 -15.26 -7.51 -14.82
CA ASN A 202 -16.55 -7.12 -14.29
C ASN A 202 -16.75 -5.62 -14.58
N GLN A 203 -17.98 -5.19 -14.92
CA GLN A 203 -18.33 -3.79 -15.21
C GLN A 203 -17.87 -2.83 -14.12
N SER A 204 -17.89 -3.24 -12.85
CA SER A 204 -17.42 -2.45 -11.70
C SER A 204 -15.89 -2.23 -11.74
N ASP A 205 -15.13 -3.24 -12.16
CA ASP A 205 -13.67 -3.14 -12.30
C ASP A 205 -13.29 -2.15 -13.40
N TYR A 206 -13.95 -2.28 -14.56
CA TYR A 206 -13.79 -1.34 -15.66
C TYR A 206 -14.12 0.10 -15.23
N THR A 207 -15.22 0.29 -14.50
CA THR A 207 -15.66 1.62 -14.04
C THR A 207 -14.69 2.22 -13.04
N PHE A 208 -14.22 1.44 -12.07
CA PHE A 208 -13.22 1.88 -11.10
C PHE A 208 -11.91 2.28 -11.81
N HIS A 209 -11.47 1.48 -12.75
CA HIS A 209 -10.30 1.77 -13.56
C HIS A 209 -10.43 3.09 -14.33
N ARG A 210 -11.53 3.28 -15.06
CA ARG A 210 -11.76 4.53 -15.80
C ARG A 210 -11.80 5.74 -14.86
N PHE A 211 -12.34 5.57 -13.65
CA PHE A 211 -12.27 6.60 -12.63
C PHE A 211 -10.83 6.95 -12.24
N MET A 212 -10.00 5.94 -12.01
CA MET A 212 -8.58 6.15 -11.66
C MET A 212 -7.80 6.83 -12.80
N GLN A 213 -8.09 6.49 -14.06
CA GLN A 213 -7.53 7.19 -15.21
C GLN A 213 -7.98 8.66 -15.28
N LEU A 214 -9.27 8.92 -15.07
CA LEU A 214 -9.79 10.28 -15.04
C LEU A 214 -9.15 11.14 -13.97
N LEU A 215 -8.83 10.56 -12.80
CA LEU A 215 -8.10 11.27 -11.74
C LEU A 215 -6.69 11.70 -12.18
N GLN A 216 -6.03 10.92 -13.03
CA GLN A 216 -4.71 11.25 -13.55
C GLN A 216 -4.78 12.26 -14.70
N GLU A 217 -5.74 12.08 -15.60
CA GLU A 217 -5.96 12.98 -16.73
C GLU A 217 -6.43 14.37 -16.27
N HIS A 218 -7.19 14.41 -15.17
CA HIS A 218 -7.83 15.61 -14.63
C HIS A 218 -7.58 15.79 -13.13
N PRO A 219 -6.33 15.95 -12.67
CA PRO A 219 -5.97 15.99 -11.25
C PRO A 219 -6.52 17.21 -10.50
N HIS A 220 -7.00 18.22 -11.22
CA HIS A 220 -7.58 19.44 -10.66
C HIS A 220 -9.10 19.35 -10.49
N GLU A 221 -9.74 18.34 -11.05
CA GLU A 221 -11.17 18.11 -10.90
C GLU A 221 -11.46 17.48 -9.54
N ARG A 222 -12.18 18.23 -8.68
CA ARG A 222 -12.41 17.86 -7.29
C ARG A 222 -13.82 17.36 -6.99
N GLU A 223 -14.72 17.41 -7.98
CA GLU A 223 -16.11 17.03 -7.79
C GLU A 223 -16.38 15.59 -8.22
N VAL A 224 -16.88 14.78 -7.29
CA VAL A 224 -17.32 13.39 -7.58
C VAL A 224 -18.37 13.40 -8.70
N GLN A 225 -19.21 14.42 -8.74
CA GLN A 225 -20.26 14.55 -9.76
C GLN A 225 -19.70 14.68 -11.16
N TRP A 226 -18.59 15.42 -11.34
CA TRP A 226 -17.94 15.56 -12.63
C TRP A 226 -17.39 14.22 -13.11
N HIS A 227 -16.65 13.48 -12.27
CA HIS A 227 -16.12 12.16 -12.61
C HIS A 227 -17.23 11.16 -12.92
N ALA A 228 -18.28 11.13 -12.11
CA ALA A 228 -19.45 10.27 -12.32
C ALA A 228 -20.13 10.57 -13.67
N LYS A 229 -20.26 11.84 -14.05
CA LYS A 229 -20.80 12.27 -15.34
C LYS A 229 -19.94 11.78 -16.51
N GLN A 230 -18.59 11.86 -16.41
CA GLN A 230 -17.69 11.32 -17.44
C GLN A 230 -17.86 9.81 -17.62
N LEU A 231 -18.13 9.10 -16.53
CA LEU A 231 -18.35 7.65 -16.51
C LEU A 231 -19.78 7.24 -16.84
N LYS A 232 -20.69 8.21 -17.02
CA LYS A 232 -22.13 8.00 -17.29
C LYS A 232 -22.83 7.19 -16.20
N ILE A 233 -22.46 7.42 -14.94
CA ILE A 233 -23.04 6.78 -13.75
C ILE A 233 -23.41 7.84 -12.70
N THR A 234 -24.09 7.40 -11.63
CA THR A 234 -24.40 8.31 -10.52
C THR A 234 -23.22 8.48 -9.56
N PRO A 235 -23.06 9.64 -8.88
CA PRO A 235 -22.03 9.85 -7.87
C PRO A 235 -22.07 8.83 -6.73
N LYS A 236 -23.28 8.40 -6.34
CA LYS A 236 -23.49 7.38 -5.32
C LYS A 236 -22.90 6.04 -5.77
N TYR A 237 -23.24 5.59 -6.97
CA TYR A 237 -22.75 4.32 -7.55
C TYR A 237 -21.23 4.35 -7.74
N LEU A 238 -20.65 5.48 -8.20
CA LEU A 238 -19.20 5.64 -8.25
C LEU A 238 -18.56 5.45 -6.88
N SER A 239 -19.11 6.07 -5.83
CA SER A 239 -18.58 5.95 -4.47
C SER A 239 -18.74 4.53 -3.89
N GLU A 240 -19.81 3.82 -4.25
CA GLU A 240 -20.01 2.41 -3.88
C GLU A 240 -18.97 1.51 -4.54
N ILE A 241 -18.74 1.66 -5.85
CA ILE A 241 -17.69 0.94 -6.60
C ILE A 241 -16.32 1.21 -5.97
N CYS A 242 -15.97 2.48 -5.70
CA CYS A 242 -14.69 2.82 -5.09
C CYS A 242 -14.52 2.14 -3.72
N LYS A 243 -15.56 2.16 -2.87
CA LYS A 243 -15.52 1.49 -1.56
C LYS A 243 -15.39 -0.02 -1.68
N GLU A 244 -16.13 -0.63 -2.60
CA GLU A 244 -16.08 -2.06 -2.85
C GLU A 244 -14.69 -2.50 -3.31
N ARG A 245 -14.04 -1.71 -4.19
CA ARG A 245 -12.77 -2.09 -4.82
C ARG A 245 -11.53 -1.67 -4.03
N SER A 246 -11.61 -0.60 -3.24
CA SER A 246 -10.47 -0.01 -2.56
C SER A 246 -10.69 0.29 -1.08
N GLY A 247 -11.88 0.03 -0.54
CA GLY A 247 -12.27 0.41 0.81
C GLY A 247 -12.44 1.92 1.02
N ARG A 248 -12.24 2.72 -0.03
CA ARG A 248 -12.23 4.20 0.02
C ARG A 248 -13.27 4.79 -0.91
N SER A 249 -13.89 5.87 -0.50
CA SER A 249 -14.85 6.59 -1.33
C SER A 249 -14.17 7.33 -2.49
N ALA A 250 -14.93 7.66 -3.53
CA ALA A 250 -14.44 8.47 -4.65
C ALA A 250 -13.91 9.83 -4.18
N SER A 251 -14.55 10.46 -3.18
CA SER A 251 -14.10 11.75 -2.62
C SER A 251 -12.75 11.65 -1.91
N GLU A 252 -12.45 10.53 -1.25
CA GLU A 252 -11.14 10.31 -0.61
C GLU A 252 -10.05 10.13 -1.66
N TRP A 253 -10.30 9.43 -2.76
CA TRP A 253 -9.38 9.31 -3.87
C TRP A 253 -9.09 10.67 -4.54
N ILE A 254 -10.13 11.45 -4.82
CA ILE A 254 -10.00 12.80 -5.38
C ILE A 254 -9.19 13.69 -4.44
N ALA A 255 -9.47 13.65 -3.14
CA ALA A 255 -8.75 14.44 -2.16
C ALA A 255 -7.25 14.10 -2.13
N ASP A 256 -6.89 12.81 -2.18
CA ASP A 256 -5.49 12.37 -2.17
C ASP A 256 -4.73 12.88 -3.39
N VAL A 257 -5.35 12.76 -4.59
CA VAL A 257 -4.75 13.28 -5.83
C VAL A 257 -4.51 14.79 -5.71
N THR A 258 -5.53 15.53 -5.29
CA THR A 258 -5.44 16.98 -5.10
C THR A 258 -4.36 17.35 -4.07
N VAL A 259 -4.29 16.62 -2.96
CA VAL A 259 -3.27 16.84 -1.89
C VAL A 259 -1.87 16.53 -2.39
N ALA A 260 -1.68 15.49 -3.19
CA ALA A 260 -0.39 15.18 -3.76
C ALA A 260 0.08 16.29 -4.73
N GLU A 261 -0.81 16.77 -5.59
CA GLU A 261 -0.50 17.89 -6.51
C GLU A 261 -0.19 19.19 -5.74
N LEU A 262 -0.99 19.56 -4.74
CA LEU A 262 -0.71 20.76 -3.96
C LEU A 262 0.63 20.67 -3.20
N LYS A 263 0.97 19.50 -2.66
CA LYS A 263 2.28 19.27 -2.03
C LYS A 263 3.39 19.38 -3.05
N HIS A 264 3.19 18.86 -4.26
CA HIS A 264 4.17 19.00 -5.35
C HIS A 264 4.43 20.46 -5.68
N TYR A 265 3.38 21.27 -5.94
CA TYR A 265 3.55 22.70 -6.25
C TYR A 265 4.16 23.48 -5.08
N LEU A 266 3.73 23.23 -3.84
CA LEU A 266 4.27 23.93 -2.67
C LEU A 266 5.75 23.59 -2.40
N ARG A 267 6.18 22.37 -2.73
CA ARG A 267 7.56 21.92 -2.51
C ARG A 267 8.50 22.26 -3.64
N ASN A 268 8.03 22.18 -4.87
CA ASN A 268 8.90 22.18 -6.04
C ASN A 268 8.84 23.47 -6.86
N THR A 269 8.04 24.45 -6.41
CA THR A 269 7.96 25.76 -7.09
C THR A 269 8.08 26.91 -6.12
N THR A 270 8.52 28.06 -6.64
CA THR A 270 8.54 29.35 -5.93
C THR A 270 7.31 30.20 -6.22
N LEU A 271 6.32 29.67 -6.94
CA LEU A 271 5.11 30.39 -7.31
C LEU A 271 4.42 30.98 -6.09
N PRO A 272 3.92 32.22 -6.15
CA PRO A 272 3.07 32.78 -5.12
C PRO A 272 1.86 31.88 -4.85
N ILE A 273 1.41 31.79 -3.60
CA ILE A 273 0.27 30.94 -3.21
C ILE A 273 -0.98 31.20 -4.07
N ARG A 274 -1.20 32.46 -4.44
CA ARG A 274 -2.30 32.84 -5.33
C ARG A 274 -2.17 32.20 -6.71
N GLU A 275 -0.96 32.12 -7.25
CA GLU A 275 -0.70 31.50 -8.55
C GLU A 275 -0.81 29.96 -8.47
N VAL A 276 -0.36 29.35 -7.38
CA VAL A 276 -0.58 27.91 -7.14
C VAL A 276 -2.06 27.60 -7.09
N ALA A 277 -2.85 28.42 -6.37
CA ALA A 277 -4.30 28.24 -6.33
C ALA A 277 -4.94 28.35 -7.73
N ARG A 278 -4.47 29.26 -8.56
CA ARG A 278 -4.94 29.45 -9.94
C ARG A 278 -4.57 28.26 -10.84
N VAL A 279 -3.32 27.80 -10.78
CA VAL A 279 -2.83 26.67 -11.58
C VAL A 279 -3.58 25.37 -11.19
N MET A 280 -3.92 25.22 -9.93
CA MET A 280 -4.68 24.08 -9.42
C MET A 280 -6.20 24.27 -9.52
N ASP A 281 -6.65 25.30 -10.24
CA ASP A 281 -8.07 25.58 -10.51
C ASP A 281 -8.94 25.75 -9.25
N PHE A 282 -8.37 26.35 -8.19
CA PHE A 282 -9.17 26.74 -7.03
C PHE A 282 -9.89 28.06 -7.29
N PRO A 283 -11.14 28.21 -6.79
CA PRO A 283 -11.92 29.46 -6.98
C PRO A 283 -11.19 30.72 -6.54
N ASN A 284 -10.40 30.62 -5.48
CA ASN A 284 -9.50 31.68 -5.00
C ASN A 284 -8.47 31.14 -4.01
N ALA A 285 -7.49 31.98 -3.65
CA ALA A 285 -6.43 31.62 -2.71
C ALA A 285 -6.95 31.27 -1.30
N SER A 286 -8.07 31.83 -0.87
CA SER A 286 -8.65 31.54 0.45
C SER A 286 -9.16 30.11 0.52
N PHE A 287 -9.87 29.64 -0.50
CA PHE A 287 -10.30 28.26 -0.60
C PHE A 287 -9.12 27.28 -0.66
N PHE A 288 -8.08 27.61 -1.43
CA PHE A 288 -6.86 26.83 -1.48
C PHE A 288 -6.19 26.73 -0.10
N CYS A 289 -6.08 27.84 0.63
CA CYS A 289 -5.50 27.85 1.97
C CYS A 289 -6.31 26.99 2.96
N GLN A 290 -7.63 27.10 2.93
CA GLN A 290 -8.51 26.30 3.78
C GLN A 290 -8.40 24.81 3.44
N TYR A 291 -8.44 24.47 2.16
CA TYR A 291 -8.29 23.09 1.67
C TYR A 291 -6.95 22.49 2.11
N THR A 292 -5.86 23.23 1.88
CA THR A 292 -4.52 22.81 2.29
C THR A 292 -4.44 22.55 3.79
N LYS A 293 -4.94 23.50 4.61
CA LYS A 293 -4.95 23.35 6.07
C LYS A 293 -5.80 22.16 6.53
N LYS A 294 -6.97 21.97 5.93
CA LYS A 294 -7.87 20.84 6.24
C LYS A 294 -7.19 19.49 6.01
N HIS A 295 -6.46 19.32 4.89
CA HIS A 295 -5.94 18.03 4.47
C HIS A 295 -4.47 17.78 4.87
N THR A 296 -3.69 18.83 5.20
CA THR A 296 -2.29 18.69 5.59
C THR A 296 -2.01 19.11 7.04
N GLY A 297 -2.99 19.70 7.72
CA GLY A 297 -2.81 20.31 9.05
C GLY A 297 -2.13 21.67 9.03
N LEU A 298 -1.49 22.06 7.92
CA LEU A 298 -0.65 23.25 7.79
C LEU A 298 -1.21 24.23 6.76
N THR A 299 -0.98 25.52 6.97
CA THR A 299 -1.23 26.50 5.92
C THR A 299 -0.18 26.35 4.80
N PRO A 300 -0.49 26.74 3.54
CA PRO A 300 0.46 26.65 2.42
C PRO A 300 1.80 27.30 2.70
N ASN A 301 1.81 28.47 3.35
CA ASN A 301 3.04 29.17 3.71
C ASN A 301 3.86 28.41 4.77
N HIS A 302 3.20 27.80 5.76
CA HIS A 302 3.87 26.98 6.77
C HIS A 302 4.43 25.71 6.16
N PHE A 303 3.65 25.02 5.34
CA PHE A 303 4.07 23.81 4.62
C PHE A 303 5.32 24.08 3.73
N ARG A 304 5.42 25.28 3.14
CA ARG A 304 6.56 25.68 2.33
C ARG A 304 7.81 25.99 3.18
N LYS A 305 7.63 26.57 4.38
CA LYS A 305 8.72 26.95 5.29
C LYS A 305 9.35 25.75 6.01
N GLU A 306 8.59 24.72 6.36
CA GLU A 306 9.12 23.50 7.02
C GLU A 306 10.22 22.79 6.23
N ARG A 307 10.42 23.17 4.97
CA ARG A 307 11.50 22.63 4.13
C ARG A 307 12.77 23.49 4.09
N GLN A 308 12.73 24.71 4.63
CA GLN A 308 13.86 25.65 4.58
C GLN A 308 14.67 25.66 5.89
N GLY A 309 14.28 24.89 6.89
CA GLY A 309 14.99 24.62 8.14
C GLY A 309 15.37 23.17 8.23
#